data_825d3aa7059b61bf670334a52dae1e31
#
_entry.id   825d3aa7059b61bf670334a52dae1e31
#
_cell.length_a   1.000
_cell.length_b   1.000
_cell.length_c   1.000
_cell.angle_alpha   90.00
_cell.angle_beta   90.00
_cell.angle_gamma   90.00
#
_symmetry.space_group_name_H-M   'P 1'
#
loop_
_entity.id
_entity.type
_entity.pdbx_description
1 polymer ?
#
loop_
_entity_poly.entity_id
_entity_poly.type
_entity_poly.pdbx_seq_one_letter_code
_entity_poly.pdbx_strand_id
1 'polypeptide(L)'
;MAIGERIRFIRKKHNMTQKYLGLKLGFGEKNADSRVAQYENGRREPREDMLVDIANILQVSTLALDNPNLDNRIRLMHTLFAIEDIYGLTIDRINGKLCLVPDESRPECFTGLYGCLNEWNETKEKLKNGEITEGQYDNWRYNYPEDLAANLKNTLDYCWDKAQKENK
;
A
#
# COMPACT_ATOMS: atom_id res chain seq x y z
N MET A 1 6.45 -9.67 -3.20
CA MET A 1 7.46 -8.84 -3.93
C MET A 1 8.50 -8.39 -2.90
N ALA A 2 9.76 -8.78 -3.04
CA ALA A 2 10.82 -8.28 -2.17
C ALA A 2 11.02 -6.76 -2.39
N ILE A 3 11.59 -6.05 -1.41
CA ILE A 3 11.86 -4.59 -1.47
C ILE A 3 12.49 -4.20 -2.81
N GLY A 4 13.50 -4.94 -3.28
CA GLY A 4 14.19 -4.66 -4.55
C GLY A 4 13.27 -4.74 -5.77
N GLU A 5 12.41 -5.74 -5.84
CA GLU A 5 11.44 -5.87 -6.92
C GLU A 5 10.40 -4.75 -6.89
N ARG A 6 10.05 -4.28 -5.69
CA ARG A 6 9.13 -3.16 -5.50
C ARG A 6 9.76 -1.85 -5.96
N ILE A 7 11.02 -1.59 -5.61
CA ILE A 7 11.80 -0.46 -6.13
C ILE A 7 11.82 -0.48 -7.65
N ARG A 8 12.15 -1.63 -8.25
CA ARG A 8 12.18 -1.79 -9.71
C ARG A 8 10.83 -1.52 -10.37
N PHE A 9 9.75 -2.02 -9.77
CA PHE A 9 8.40 -1.83 -10.29
C PHE A 9 8.01 -0.35 -10.32
N ILE A 10 8.17 0.36 -9.19
CA ILE A 10 7.80 1.78 -9.08
C ILE A 10 8.71 2.63 -9.95
N ARG A 11 10.03 2.41 -9.96
CA ARG A 11 10.97 3.11 -10.83
C ARG A 11 10.55 3.01 -12.30
N LYS A 12 10.17 1.81 -12.76
CA LYS A 12 9.70 1.61 -14.14
C LYS A 12 8.40 2.36 -14.43
N LYS A 13 7.47 2.40 -13.49
CA LYS A 13 6.23 3.19 -13.63
C LYS A 13 6.53 4.69 -13.80
N HIS A 14 7.57 5.19 -13.16
CA HIS A 14 8.05 6.57 -13.32
C HIS A 14 8.97 6.77 -14.54
N ASN A 15 9.11 5.75 -15.42
CA ASN A 15 9.98 5.78 -16.59
C ASN A 15 11.44 6.12 -16.28
N MET A 16 11.91 5.88 -15.06
CA MET A 16 13.29 6.14 -14.65
C MET A 16 14.21 4.98 -15.03
N THR A 17 15.43 5.29 -15.47
CA THR A 17 16.50 4.30 -15.64
C THR A 17 17.19 3.99 -14.32
N GLN A 18 17.83 2.82 -14.19
CA GLN A 18 18.67 2.49 -13.02
C GLN A 18 19.79 3.52 -12.84
N LYS A 19 20.41 3.93 -13.94
CA LYS A 19 21.48 4.96 -13.93
C LYS A 19 20.95 6.27 -13.38
N TYR A 20 19.79 6.74 -13.82
CA TYR A 20 19.20 7.99 -13.36
C TYR A 20 18.90 7.95 -11.85
N LEU A 21 18.25 6.88 -11.37
CA LEU A 21 17.98 6.71 -9.94
C LEU A 21 19.30 6.67 -9.15
N GLY A 22 20.29 5.93 -9.61
CA GLY A 22 21.58 5.83 -8.94
C GLY A 22 22.35 7.15 -8.86
N LEU A 23 22.32 7.98 -9.92
CA LEU A 23 22.91 9.31 -9.89
C LEU A 23 22.19 10.24 -8.90
N LYS A 24 20.86 10.17 -8.83
CA LYS A 24 20.07 10.93 -7.85
C LYS A 24 20.36 10.51 -6.41
N LEU A 25 20.70 9.22 -6.18
CA LEU A 25 21.16 8.69 -4.88
C LEU A 25 22.62 9.06 -4.56
N GLY A 26 23.29 9.85 -5.41
CA GLY A 26 24.67 10.28 -5.19
C GLY A 26 25.72 9.24 -5.57
N PHE A 27 25.37 8.16 -6.27
CA PHE A 27 26.36 7.20 -6.76
C PHE A 27 27.14 7.77 -7.95
N GLY A 28 28.44 7.47 -7.99
CA GLY A 28 29.29 7.89 -9.10
C GLY A 28 28.84 7.26 -10.43
N GLU A 29 29.07 8.01 -11.52
CA GLU A 29 28.59 7.67 -12.88
C GLU A 29 28.91 6.23 -13.32
N LYS A 30 30.08 5.70 -12.93
CA LYS A 30 30.54 4.37 -13.28
C LYS A 30 29.81 3.23 -12.56
N ASN A 31 29.15 3.53 -11.43
CA ASN A 31 28.56 2.53 -10.54
C ASN A 31 27.06 2.73 -10.28
N ALA A 32 26.47 3.81 -10.80
CA ALA A 32 25.11 4.21 -10.47
C ALA A 32 24.08 3.14 -10.84
N ASP A 33 24.15 2.62 -12.06
CA ASP A 33 23.27 1.56 -12.57
C ASP A 33 23.48 0.21 -11.85
N SER A 34 24.74 -0.17 -11.67
CA SER A 34 25.07 -1.47 -11.05
C SER A 34 24.68 -1.51 -9.57
N ARG A 35 24.79 -0.38 -8.84
CA ARG A 35 24.34 -0.28 -7.47
C ARG A 35 22.83 -0.42 -7.33
N VAL A 36 22.07 0.26 -8.17
CA VAL A 36 20.60 0.13 -8.21
C VAL A 36 20.20 -1.28 -8.64
N ALA A 37 20.88 -1.86 -9.64
CA ALA A 37 20.65 -3.25 -10.04
C ALA A 37 20.86 -4.25 -8.89
N GLN A 38 21.84 -4.02 -8.01
CA GLN A 38 22.07 -4.87 -6.83
C GLN A 38 20.89 -4.81 -5.85
N TYR A 39 20.30 -3.64 -5.62
CA TYR A 39 19.11 -3.49 -4.80
C TYR A 39 17.91 -4.18 -5.46
N GLU A 40 17.66 -3.91 -6.74
CA GLU A 40 16.51 -4.45 -7.47
C GLU A 40 16.52 -5.98 -7.61
N ASN A 41 17.70 -6.59 -7.65
CA ASN A 41 17.87 -8.05 -7.74
C ASN A 41 18.02 -8.75 -6.38
N GLY A 42 17.90 -8.01 -5.27
CA GLY A 42 18.02 -8.55 -3.92
C GLY A 42 19.43 -9.01 -3.54
N ARG A 43 20.46 -8.69 -4.35
CA ARG A 43 21.86 -8.99 -4.02
C ARG A 43 22.38 -8.14 -2.85
N ARG A 44 21.73 -7.01 -2.62
CA ARG A 44 21.98 -6.10 -1.51
C ARG A 44 20.66 -5.48 -1.09
N GLU A 45 20.41 -5.45 0.21
CA GLU A 45 19.28 -4.70 0.76
C GLU A 45 19.69 -3.25 1.03
N PRO A 46 18.86 -2.26 0.65
CA PRO A 46 19.08 -0.88 1.06
C PRO A 46 18.95 -0.76 2.58
N ARG A 47 19.82 0.01 3.21
CA ARG A 47 19.65 0.40 4.61
C ARG A 47 18.47 1.36 4.72
N GLU A 48 17.99 1.57 5.93
CA GLU A 48 16.82 2.41 6.21
C GLU A 48 16.98 3.83 5.66
N ASP A 49 18.13 4.46 5.85
CA ASP A 49 18.47 5.77 5.30
C ASP A 49 18.38 5.78 3.75
N MET A 50 18.96 4.76 3.12
CA MET A 50 18.93 4.60 1.67
C MET A 50 17.50 4.32 1.15
N LEU A 51 16.68 3.60 1.92
CA LEU A 51 15.29 3.34 1.57
C LEU A 51 14.47 4.63 1.58
N VAL A 52 14.72 5.51 2.55
CA VAL A 52 14.11 6.85 2.62
C VAL A 52 14.51 7.68 1.41
N ASP A 53 15.81 7.69 1.04
CA ASP A 53 16.29 8.43 -0.13
C ASP A 53 15.66 7.92 -1.43
N ILE A 54 15.57 6.59 -1.59
CA ILE A 54 14.90 5.97 -2.75
C ILE A 54 13.43 6.37 -2.79
N ALA A 55 12.72 6.31 -1.67
CA ALA A 55 11.32 6.68 -1.57
C ALA A 55 11.09 8.15 -1.96
N ASN A 56 11.93 9.06 -1.46
CA ASN A 56 11.88 10.48 -1.78
C ASN A 56 12.09 10.74 -3.29
N ILE A 57 13.07 10.09 -3.91
CA ILE A 57 13.34 10.25 -5.35
C ILE A 57 12.20 9.67 -6.19
N LEU A 58 11.61 8.56 -5.76
CA LEU A 58 10.46 7.94 -6.40
C LEU A 58 9.13 8.62 -6.06
N GLN A 59 9.14 9.61 -5.15
CA GLN A 59 7.95 10.35 -4.69
C GLN A 59 6.85 9.41 -4.14
N VAL A 60 7.26 8.46 -3.31
CA VAL A 60 6.37 7.50 -2.65
C VAL A 60 6.69 7.37 -1.17
N SER A 61 5.74 6.90 -0.38
CA SER A 61 5.98 6.52 1.02
C SER A 61 6.98 5.36 1.11
N THR A 62 7.81 5.33 2.15
CA THR A 62 8.66 4.17 2.47
C THR A 62 7.84 2.90 2.65
N LEU A 63 6.61 3.01 3.19
CA LEU A 63 5.67 1.89 3.34
C LEU A 63 5.25 1.29 1.99
N ALA A 64 5.24 2.08 0.91
CA ALA A 64 4.97 1.57 -0.43
C ALA A 64 6.11 0.70 -0.98
N LEU A 65 7.33 0.84 -0.47
CA LEU A 65 8.49 0.03 -0.82
C LEU A 65 8.66 -1.19 0.09
N ASP A 66 8.39 -1.02 1.39
CA ASP A 66 8.52 -2.06 2.41
C ASP A 66 7.21 -2.83 2.59
N ASN A 67 6.85 -3.59 1.56
CA ASN A 67 5.67 -4.45 1.60
C ASN A 67 6.05 -5.87 2.03
N PRO A 68 5.19 -6.57 2.78
CA PRO A 68 5.40 -7.98 3.09
C PRO A 68 5.55 -8.80 1.80
N ASN A 69 6.40 -9.83 1.84
CA ASN A 69 6.60 -10.71 0.69
C ASN A 69 5.35 -11.55 0.43
N LEU A 70 4.58 -11.17 -0.58
CA LEU A 70 3.34 -11.81 -1.02
C LEU A 70 3.52 -12.73 -2.24
N ASP A 71 4.75 -13.00 -2.68
CA ASP A 71 5.02 -13.78 -3.91
C ASP A 71 4.67 -15.26 -3.76
N ASN A 72 4.65 -15.76 -2.53
CA ASN A 72 4.27 -17.13 -2.25
C ASN A 72 2.77 -17.19 -1.88
N ARG A 73 2.00 -17.95 -2.67
CA ARG A 73 0.55 -18.14 -2.43
C ARG A 73 0.23 -18.64 -1.02
N ILE A 74 1.08 -19.50 -0.45
CA ILE A 74 0.88 -20.02 0.91
C ILE A 74 1.07 -18.89 1.93
N ARG A 75 2.11 -18.06 1.78
CA ARG A 75 2.32 -16.88 2.64
C ARG A 75 1.17 -15.88 2.51
N LEU A 76 0.71 -15.63 1.28
CA LEU A 76 -0.47 -14.79 1.04
C LEU A 76 -1.69 -15.33 1.80
N MET A 77 -1.95 -16.64 1.76
CA MET A 77 -3.06 -17.26 2.51
C MET A 77 -2.92 -17.05 4.01
N HIS A 78 -1.71 -17.26 4.58
CA HIS A 78 -1.47 -16.97 6.00
C HIS A 78 -1.65 -15.49 6.35
N THR A 79 -1.29 -14.58 5.44
CA THR A 79 -1.56 -13.14 5.62
C THR A 79 -3.07 -12.87 5.65
N LEU A 80 -3.84 -13.49 4.75
CA LEU A 80 -5.30 -13.35 4.73
C LEU A 80 -5.95 -13.94 6.00
N PHE A 81 -5.46 -15.08 6.50
CA PHE A 81 -5.92 -15.65 7.78
C PHE A 81 -5.60 -14.71 8.96
N ALA A 82 -4.41 -14.10 8.99
CA ALA A 82 -4.09 -13.10 10.00
C ALA A 82 -4.99 -11.85 9.90
N ILE A 83 -5.38 -11.44 8.69
CA ILE A 83 -6.34 -10.36 8.48
C ILE A 83 -7.73 -10.76 9.01
N GLU A 84 -8.16 -12.00 8.79
CA GLU A 84 -9.39 -12.54 9.36
C GLU A 84 -9.35 -12.52 10.90
N ASP A 85 -8.24 -13.00 11.50
CA ASP A 85 -8.08 -13.05 12.96
C ASP A 85 -8.09 -11.65 13.59
N ILE A 86 -7.42 -10.67 12.98
CA ILE A 86 -7.19 -9.33 13.55
C ILE A 86 -8.35 -8.38 13.23
N TYR A 87 -8.84 -8.41 11.99
CA TYR A 87 -9.80 -7.43 11.46
C TYR A 87 -11.19 -8.01 11.19
N GLY A 88 -11.40 -9.32 11.38
CA GLY A 88 -12.68 -9.97 11.07
C GLY A 88 -13.06 -9.88 9.59
N LEU A 89 -12.08 -9.84 8.69
CA LEU A 89 -12.33 -9.83 7.24
C LEU A 89 -12.31 -11.28 6.74
N THR A 90 -13.47 -11.85 6.52
CA THR A 90 -13.63 -13.25 6.10
C THR A 90 -14.00 -13.38 4.62
N ILE A 91 -14.18 -14.60 4.14
CA ILE A 91 -14.52 -14.87 2.74
C ILE A 91 -15.99 -15.29 2.62
N ASP A 92 -16.70 -14.70 1.68
CA ASP A 92 -18.08 -15.06 1.35
C ASP A 92 -18.31 -15.05 -0.16
N ARG A 93 -19.47 -15.52 -0.59
CA ARG A 93 -19.89 -15.59 -1.98
C ARG A 93 -21.05 -14.64 -2.28
N ILE A 94 -20.76 -13.52 -2.94
CA ILE A 94 -21.73 -12.52 -3.33
C ILE A 94 -21.95 -12.60 -4.85
N ASN A 95 -23.20 -12.83 -5.27
CA ASN A 95 -23.57 -12.96 -6.70
C ASN A 95 -22.66 -13.97 -7.46
N GLY A 96 -22.31 -15.07 -6.82
CA GLY A 96 -21.46 -16.13 -7.38
C GLY A 96 -19.95 -15.85 -7.36
N LYS A 97 -19.51 -14.67 -6.94
CA LYS A 97 -18.09 -14.29 -6.82
C LYS A 97 -17.62 -14.44 -5.38
N LEU A 98 -16.40 -14.96 -5.21
CA LEU A 98 -15.73 -14.95 -3.91
C LEU A 98 -15.30 -13.53 -3.57
N CYS A 99 -15.70 -13.04 -2.41
CA CYS A 99 -15.41 -11.70 -1.92
C CYS A 99 -14.85 -11.78 -0.50
N LEU A 100 -13.95 -10.86 -0.16
CA LEU A 100 -13.59 -10.61 1.23
C LEU A 100 -14.65 -9.65 1.80
N VAL A 101 -15.27 -10.06 2.89
CA VAL A 101 -16.37 -9.33 3.53
C VAL A 101 -16.12 -9.22 5.03
N PRO A 102 -16.65 -8.18 5.71
CA PRO A 102 -16.58 -8.11 7.16
C PRO A 102 -17.41 -9.24 7.79
N ASP A 103 -16.90 -9.82 8.87
CA ASP A 103 -17.66 -10.71 9.73
C ASP A 103 -18.57 -9.88 10.63
N GLU A 104 -19.85 -9.85 10.32
CA GLU A 104 -20.86 -9.07 11.05
C GLU A 104 -21.02 -9.51 12.52
N SER A 105 -20.58 -10.73 12.87
CA SER A 105 -20.57 -11.21 14.26
C SER A 105 -19.45 -10.59 15.10
N ARG A 106 -18.47 -9.93 14.46
CA ARG A 106 -17.29 -9.32 15.08
C ARG A 106 -17.10 -7.85 14.66
N PRO A 107 -18.11 -6.98 14.85
CA PRO A 107 -18.08 -5.62 14.31
C PRO A 107 -16.93 -4.78 14.87
N GLU A 108 -16.46 -5.07 16.09
CA GLU A 108 -15.34 -4.40 16.73
C GLU A 108 -13.99 -4.59 16.01
N CYS A 109 -13.81 -5.73 15.38
CA CYS A 109 -12.58 -6.02 14.63
C CYS A 109 -12.48 -5.23 13.33
N PHE A 110 -13.62 -4.84 12.77
CA PHE A 110 -13.70 -4.23 11.44
C PHE A 110 -13.63 -2.70 11.44
N THR A 111 -13.93 -2.05 12.57
CA THR A 111 -14.11 -0.57 12.64
C THR A 111 -12.93 0.22 12.09
N GLY A 112 -11.70 -0.18 12.38
CA GLY A 112 -10.49 0.54 11.89
C GLY A 112 -10.23 0.34 10.40
N LEU A 113 -10.53 -0.84 9.85
CA LEU A 113 -10.25 -1.17 8.45
C LEU A 113 -11.34 -0.66 7.50
N TYR A 114 -12.59 -0.55 7.97
CA TYR A 114 -13.73 -0.15 7.15
C TYR A 114 -13.53 1.21 6.49
N GLY A 115 -13.09 2.20 7.25
CA GLY A 115 -12.79 3.54 6.74
C GLY A 115 -11.77 3.52 5.61
N CYS A 116 -10.67 2.77 5.80
CA CYS A 116 -9.62 2.63 4.78
C CYS A 116 -10.13 1.94 3.51
N LEU A 117 -10.95 0.90 3.64
CA LEU A 117 -11.53 0.20 2.49
C LEU A 117 -12.57 1.06 1.76
N ASN A 118 -13.36 1.84 2.49
CA ASN A 118 -14.32 2.77 1.89
C ASN A 118 -13.62 3.87 1.11
N GLU A 119 -12.60 4.49 1.69
CA GLU A 119 -11.76 5.49 1.02
C GLU A 119 -11.12 4.92 -0.25
N TRP A 120 -10.61 3.69 -0.17
CA TRP A 120 -10.08 3.01 -1.35
C TRP A 120 -11.14 2.78 -2.41
N ASN A 121 -12.34 2.34 -2.03
CA ASN A 121 -13.45 2.15 -2.95
C ASN A 121 -13.87 3.47 -3.62
N GLU A 122 -14.04 4.55 -2.86
CA GLU A 122 -14.38 5.87 -3.38
C GLU A 122 -13.34 6.39 -4.38
N THR A 123 -12.05 6.25 -4.05
CA THR A 123 -10.95 6.63 -4.94
C THR A 123 -10.93 5.77 -6.21
N LYS A 124 -11.28 4.48 -6.09
CA LYS A 124 -11.39 3.58 -7.22
C LYS A 124 -12.58 3.93 -8.13
N GLU A 125 -13.71 4.34 -7.57
CA GLU A 125 -14.86 4.82 -8.35
C GLU A 125 -14.55 6.14 -9.07
N LYS A 126 -13.83 7.08 -8.45
CA LYS A 126 -13.34 8.30 -9.12
C LYS A 126 -12.48 7.97 -10.35
N LEU A 127 -11.59 6.99 -10.24
CA LEU A 127 -10.80 6.50 -11.37
C LEU A 127 -11.69 5.92 -12.47
N LYS A 128 -12.65 5.07 -12.11
CA LYS A 128 -13.57 4.42 -13.04
C LYS A 128 -14.46 5.43 -13.79
N ASN A 129 -14.88 6.49 -13.10
CA ASN A 129 -15.66 7.56 -13.67
C ASN A 129 -14.84 8.58 -14.50
N GLY A 130 -13.51 8.44 -14.51
CA GLY A 130 -12.62 9.36 -15.21
C GLY A 130 -12.40 10.71 -14.50
N GLU A 131 -12.79 10.82 -13.24
CA GLU A 131 -12.58 12.02 -12.41
C GLU A 131 -11.12 12.21 -12.03
N ILE A 132 -10.39 11.09 -11.92
CA ILE A 132 -8.94 11.07 -11.70
C ILE A 132 -8.27 10.15 -12.72
N THR A 133 -7.00 10.44 -13.02
CA THR A 133 -6.16 9.62 -13.90
C THR A 133 -5.55 8.44 -13.14
N GLU A 134 -5.05 7.42 -13.87
CA GLU A 134 -4.28 6.32 -13.26
C GLU A 134 -3.05 6.83 -12.48
N GLY A 135 -2.38 7.87 -13.00
CA GLY A 135 -1.23 8.48 -12.31
C GLY A 135 -1.61 9.11 -10.97
N GLN A 136 -2.76 9.79 -10.91
CA GLN A 136 -3.28 10.34 -9.65
C GLN A 136 -3.71 9.24 -8.68
N TYR A 137 -4.36 8.18 -9.16
CA TYR A 137 -4.70 7.01 -8.36
C TYR A 137 -3.45 6.30 -7.81
N ASP A 138 -2.42 6.11 -8.62
CA ASP A 138 -1.16 5.50 -8.19
C ASP A 138 -0.43 6.41 -7.17
N ASN A 139 -0.44 7.73 -7.37
CA ASN A 139 0.13 8.67 -6.42
C ASN A 139 -0.56 8.56 -5.05
N TRP A 140 -1.90 8.60 -5.02
CA TRP A 140 -2.67 8.39 -3.79
C TRP A 140 -2.30 7.07 -3.11
N ARG A 141 -2.34 5.97 -3.85
CA ARG A 141 -2.11 4.63 -3.32
C ARG A 141 -0.69 4.44 -2.77
N TYR A 142 0.32 5.03 -3.41
CA TYR A 142 1.71 4.88 -2.98
C TYR A 142 2.12 5.83 -1.86
N ASN A 143 1.33 6.86 -1.61
CA ASN A 143 1.53 7.81 -0.51
C ASN A 143 0.48 7.68 0.60
N TYR A 144 -0.34 6.62 0.53
CA TYR A 144 -1.37 6.36 1.55
C TYR A 144 -0.76 6.04 2.93
N PRO A 145 -1.32 6.65 4.01
CA PRO A 145 -2.30 7.73 4.02
C PRO A 145 -1.62 9.09 3.78
N GLU A 146 -2.13 9.90 2.84
CA GLU A 146 -1.57 11.22 2.52
C GLU A 146 -1.58 12.17 3.72
N ASP A 147 -2.58 12.01 4.59
CA ASP A 147 -2.71 12.75 5.85
C ASP A 147 -3.12 11.80 6.99
N LEU A 148 -2.13 11.38 7.78
CA LEU A 148 -2.35 10.50 8.92
C LEU A 148 -3.29 11.13 9.98
N ALA A 149 -3.25 12.45 10.13
CA ALA A 149 -4.08 13.18 11.10
C ALA A 149 -5.55 13.26 10.65
N ALA A 150 -5.79 13.49 9.34
CA ALA A 150 -7.14 13.49 8.78
C ALA A 150 -7.78 12.10 8.83
N ASN A 151 -7.02 11.06 8.53
CA ASN A 151 -7.50 9.67 8.60
C ASN A 151 -7.83 9.21 10.03
N LEU A 152 -7.00 9.58 11.01
CA LEU A 152 -7.29 9.32 12.42
C LEU A 152 -8.58 10.02 12.86
N LYS A 153 -8.80 11.26 12.42
CA LYS A 153 -10.02 12.01 12.73
C LYS A 153 -11.25 11.35 12.11
N ASN A 154 -11.20 10.99 10.83
CA ASN A 154 -12.31 10.31 10.13
C ASN A 154 -12.66 8.96 10.78
N THR A 155 -11.66 8.20 11.23
CA THR A 155 -11.87 6.94 11.94
C THR A 155 -12.54 7.18 13.29
N LEU A 156 -12.12 8.20 14.04
CA LEU A 156 -12.71 8.57 15.33
C LEU A 156 -14.15 9.07 15.17
N ASP A 157 -14.42 9.93 14.17
CA ASP A 157 -15.75 10.46 13.89
C ASP A 157 -16.72 9.32 13.48
N TYR A 158 -16.26 8.38 12.65
CA TYR A 158 -17.03 7.18 12.29
C TYR A 158 -17.37 6.30 13.52
N CYS A 159 -16.40 6.03 14.38
CA CYS A 159 -16.63 5.26 15.60
C CYS A 159 -17.60 5.97 16.55
N TRP A 160 -17.52 7.31 16.65
CA TRP A 160 -18.39 8.13 17.46
C TRP A 160 -19.84 8.11 16.96
N ASP A 161 -20.04 8.29 15.64
CA ASP A 161 -21.36 8.28 15.02
C ASP A 161 -22.06 6.91 15.13
N LYS A 162 -21.29 5.83 15.05
CA LYS A 162 -21.78 4.47 15.23
C LYS A 162 -22.23 4.22 16.67
N ALA A 163 -21.41 4.59 17.63
CA ALA A 163 -21.74 4.49 19.07
C ALA A 163 -22.98 5.28 19.45
N GLN A 164 -23.23 6.43 18.81
CA GLN A 164 -24.44 7.25 19.02
C GLN A 164 -25.71 6.60 18.41
N LYS A 165 -25.58 5.80 17.34
CA LYS A 165 -26.71 5.11 16.71
C LYS A 165 -27.13 3.85 17.46
N GLU A 166 -26.17 3.19 18.14
CA GLU A 166 -26.42 1.97 18.93
C GLU A 166 -27.01 2.27 20.31
N ASN A 167 -26.94 3.53 20.77
CA ASN A 167 -27.50 3.99 22.04
C ASN A 167 -28.88 4.67 21.91
N LYS A 168 -29.54 4.57 20.76
CA LYS A 168 -30.92 5.01 20.48
C LYS A 168 -31.81 3.82 20.16
#